data_2619cda88e64078efc839a860e0ec4c1
#
_entry.id   2619cda88e64078efc839a860e0ec4c1
#
_cell.length_a   1.000
_cell.length_b   1.000
_cell.length_c   1.000
_cell.angle_alpha   90.00
_cell.angle_beta   90.00
_cell.angle_gamma   90.00
#
_symmetry.space_group_name_H-M   'P 1'
#
loop_
_entity.id
_entity.type
_entity.pdbx_description
1 polymer ?
#
loop_
_entity_poly.entity_id
_entity_poly.type
_entity_poly.pdbx_seq_one_letter_code
_entity_poly.pdbx_strand_id
1 'polypeptide(L)'
;MQADLRSIIDTAKGVLAGPELVHESVDVAFVGSDPNEVPDDLTNILLVTNLVHTRLMQVAEEVDIVAILFTNNHKPATKVIDRARELEIDLITTQLTLEEVHRLLKAEFSSTLEIKARLQPH
;
A
#
# COMPACT_ATOMS: atom_id res chain seq x y z
N MET A 1 8.02 15.03 4.42
CA MET A 1 7.58 14.95 3.02
C MET A 1 6.32 14.09 2.94
N GLN A 2 5.41 14.48 2.07
CA GLN A 2 4.17 13.72 1.87
C GLN A 2 3.82 13.68 0.39
N ALA A 3 3.25 12.57 -0.05
CA ALA A 3 2.73 12.43 -1.40
C ALA A 3 1.22 12.25 -1.32
N ASP A 4 0.51 12.85 -2.27
CA ASP A 4 -0.94 12.75 -2.36
C ASP A 4 -1.35 11.32 -2.74
N LEU A 5 -2.18 10.70 -1.90
CA LEU A 5 -2.57 9.30 -2.12
C LEU A 5 -3.36 9.12 -3.42
N ARG A 6 -4.22 10.08 -3.76
CA ARG A 6 -4.98 9.99 -5.01
C ARG A 6 -4.07 10.04 -6.24
N SER A 7 -3.02 10.87 -6.20
CA SER A 7 -2.02 10.91 -7.27
C SER A 7 -1.25 9.59 -7.39
N ILE A 8 -0.95 8.96 -6.25
CA ILE A 8 -0.30 7.64 -6.24
C ILE A 8 -1.21 6.60 -6.88
N ILE A 9 -2.49 6.61 -6.53
CA ILE A 9 -3.47 5.69 -7.10
C ILE A 9 -3.53 5.85 -8.63
N ASP A 10 -3.59 7.10 -9.11
CA ASP A 10 -3.64 7.37 -10.55
C ASP A 10 -2.37 6.88 -11.25
N THR A 11 -1.20 7.15 -10.67
CA THR A 11 0.08 6.71 -11.23
C THR A 11 0.18 5.18 -11.29
N ALA A 12 -0.29 4.50 -10.26
CA ALA A 12 -0.27 3.04 -10.18
C ALA A 12 -1.42 2.38 -10.92
N LYS A 13 -2.29 3.16 -11.58
CA LYS A 13 -3.49 2.67 -12.27
C LYS A 13 -4.37 1.87 -11.31
N GLY A 14 -4.48 2.38 -10.09
CA GLY A 14 -5.23 1.72 -9.03
C GLY A 14 -6.71 2.02 -9.07
N VAL A 15 -7.46 1.13 -8.45
CA VAL A 15 -8.91 1.27 -8.25
C VAL A 15 -9.17 1.14 -6.75
N LEU A 16 -9.94 2.07 -6.21
CA LEU A 16 -10.29 2.05 -4.79
C LEU A 16 -11.21 0.85 -4.51
N ALA A 17 -10.86 0.05 -3.52
CA ALA A 17 -11.65 -1.13 -3.14
C ALA A 17 -12.75 -0.82 -2.13
N GLY A 18 -12.81 0.42 -1.63
CA GLY A 18 -13.84 0.88 -0.71
C GLY A 18 -14.66 2.00 -1.31
N PRO A 19 -15.63 2.56 -0.55
CA PRO A 19 -16.51 3.60 -1.09
C PRO A 19 -15.82 4.95 -1.31
N GLU A 20 -14.84 5.30 -0.48
CA GLU A 20 -14.12 6.56 -0.62
C GLU A 20 -12.80 6.51 0.16
N LEU A 21 -11.89 7.43 -0.17
CA LEU A 21 -10.61 7.54 0.54
C LEU A 21 -10.80 8.21 1.89
N VAL A 22 -10.18 7.65 2.92
CA VAL A 22 -10.14 8.22 4.27
C VAL A 22 -8.91 9.11 4.42
N HIS A 23 -7.78 8.73 3.82
CA HIS A 23 -6.51 9.46 3.96
C HIS A 23 -6.20 10.25 2.69
N GLU A 24 -5.62 11.43 2.85
CA GLU A 24 -5.27 12.30 1.73
C GLU A 24 -3.84 12.08 1.24
N SER A 25 -2.94 11.75 2.15
CA SER A 25 -1.51 11.66 1.83
C SER A 25 -0.82 10.59 2.65
N VAL A 26 0.36 10.19 2.16
CA VAL A 26 1.23 9.24 2.86
C VAL A 26 2.65 9.77 2.89
N ASP A 27 3.43 9.36 3.88
CA ASP A 27 4.83 9.80 4.05
C ASP A 27 5.80 8.77 3.48
N VAL A 28 5.45 7.49 3.56
CA VAL A 28 6.33 6.39 3.18
C VAL A 28 5.53 5.37 2.37
N ALA A 29 6.14 4.86 1.29
CA ALA A 29 5.64 3.69 0.60
C ALA A 29 6.61 2.54 0.87
N PHE A 30 6.11 1.46 1.44
CA PHE A 30 6.88 0.23 1.62
C PHE A 30 6.41 -0.78 0.58
N VAL A 31 7.32 -1.24 -0.27
CA VAL A 31 7.02 -2.15 -1.38
C VAL A 31 7.63 -3.51 -1.08
N GLY A 32 6.81 -4.54 -0.91
CA GLY A 32 7.33 -5.86 -0.61
C GLY A 32 6.25 -6.90 -0.45
N SER A 33 6.67 -8.17 -0.45
CA SER A 33 5.77 -9.32 -0.33
C SER A 33 5.55 -9.77 1.11
N ASP A 34 6.37 -9.28 2.05
CA ASP A 34 6.27 -9.67 3.46
C ASP A 34 5.96 -8.46 4.33
N PRO A 35 4.72 -8.37 4.85
CA PRO A 35 4.34 -7.24 5.70
C PRO A 35 5.12 -7.17 7.02
N ASN A 36 5.69 -8.29 7.47
CA ASN A 36 6.49 -8.30 8.70
C ASN A 36 7.80 -7.54 8.57
N GLU A 37 8.23 -7.24 7.34
CA GLU A 37 9.45 -6.47 7.10
C GLU A 37 9.23 -4.96 7.20
N VAL A 38 7.97 -4.51 7.35
CA VAL A 38 7.69 -3.09 7.51
C VAL A 38 8.23 -2.61 8.85
N PRO A 39 9.12 -1.60 8.87
CA PRO A 39 9.66 -1.08 10.12
C PRO A 39 8.56 -0.49 11.01
N ASP A 40 8.60 -0.77 12.30
CA ASP A 40 7.58 -0.33 13.25
C ASP A 40 7.75 1.12 13.70
N ASP A 41 8.86 1.76 13.35
CA ASP A 41 9.13 3.16 13.67
C ASP A 41 8.65 4.15 12.60
N LEU A 42 8.14 3.64 11.49
CA LEU A 42 7.60 4.49 10.43
C LEU A 42 6.13 4.81 10.68
N THR A 43 5.67 5.94 10.16
CA THR A 43 4.29 6.39 10.30
C THR A 43 3.71 6.79 8.95
N ASN A 44 2.39 6.78 8.86
CA ASN A 44 1.63 7.20 7.68
C ASN A 44 2.07 6.44 6.43
N ILE A 45 2.03 5.12 6.51
CA ILE A 45 2.63 4.20 5.54
C ILE A 45 1.60 3.72 4.52
N LEU A 46 2.00 3.75 3.24
CA LEU A 46 1.33 3.00 2.17
C LEU A 46 2.08 1.68 1.99
N LEU A 47 1.42 0.57 2.23
CA LEU A 47 1.98 -0.75 1.93
C LEU A 47 1.61 -1.15 0.51
N VAL A 48 2.60 -1.44 -0.32
CA VAL A 48 2.40 -1.93 -1.70
C VAL A 48 2.84 -3.40 -1.69
N THR A 49 1.91 -4.31 -1.95
CA THR A 49 2.20 -5.73 -1.79
C THR A 49 1.39 -6.59 -2.77
N ASN A 50 1.95 -7.74 -3.12
CA ASN A 50 1.24 -8.76 -3.87
C ASN A 50 0.64 -9.85 -2.95
N LEU A 51 0.79 -9.68 -1.64
CA LEU A 51 0.26 -10.64 -0.65
C LEU A 51 -1.18 -10.27 -0.28
N VAL A 52 -2.09 -11.22 -0.44
CA VAL A 52 -3.49 -11.06 -0.05
C VAL A 52 -3.81 -12.10 1.02
N HIS A 53 -3.52 -11.76 2.27
CA HIS A 53 -3.70 -12.68 3.39
C HIS A 53 -4.23 -11.91 4.60
N THR A 54 -5.08 -12.57 5.40
CA THR A 54 -5.68 -11.96 6.59
C THR A 54 -4.63 -11.47 7.59
N ARG A 55 -3.44 -12.10 7.58
CA ARG A 55 -2.32 -11.70 8.44
C ARG A 55 -1.87 -10.26 8.21
N LEU A 56 -2.12 -9.70 7.00
CA LEU A 56 -1.84 -8.30 6.71
C LEU A 56 -2.51 -7.37 7.72
N MET A 57 -3.72 -7.70 8.12
CA MET A 57 -4.49 -6.83 9.02
C MET A 57 -3.91 -6.83 10.43
N GLN A 58 -3.25 -7.90 10.84
CA GLN A 58 -2.56 -7.94 12.13
C GLN A 58 -1.36 -7.00 12.12
N VAL A 59 -0.58 -7.02 11.05
CA VAL A 59 0.55 -6.10 10.88
C VAL A 59 0.06 -4.66 10.81
N ALA A 60 -1.02 -4.42 10.09
CA ALA A 60 -1.59 -3.08 9.96
C ALA A 60 -2.05 -2.49 11.29
N GLU A 61 -2.40 -3.34 12.27
CA GLU A 61 -2.75 -2.88 13.61
C GLU A 61 -1.51 -2.52 14.44
N GLU A 62 -0.39 -3.19 14.18
CA GLU A 62 0.85 -3.01 14.95
C GLU A 62 1.72 -1.87 14.41
N VAL A 63 1.60 -1.59 13.12
CA VAL A 63 2.39 -0.58 12.42
C VAL A 63 1.43 0.43 11.81
N ASP A 64 1.83 1.68 11.70
CA ASP A 64 0.95 2.75 11.21
C ASP A 64 0.76 2.70 9.68
N ILE A 65 0.12 1.64 9.22
CA ILE A 65 -0.26 1.47 7.81
C ILE A 65 -1.64 2.11 7.62
N VAL A 66 -1.72 3.12 6.77
CA VAL A 66 -2.96 3.84 6.51
C VAL A 66 -3.60 3.49 5.19
N ALA A 67 -2.84 2.86 4.29
CA ALA A 67 -3.36 2.42 3.00
C ALA A 67 -2.59 1.20 2.53
N ILE A 68 -3.27 0.32 1.80
CA ILE A 68 -2.65 -0.88 1.21
C ILE A 68 -3.02 -0.92 -0.27
N LEU A 69 -2.00 -1.03 -1.13
CA LEU A 69 -2.17 -1.22 -2.57
C LEU A 69 -1.81 -2.66 -2.92
N PHE A 70 -2.81 -3.42 -3.35
CA PHE A 70 -2.63 -4.81 -3.79
C PHE A 70 -2.29 -4.84 -5.27
N THR A 71 -1.18 -5.46 -5.61
CA THR A 71 -0.68 -5.55 -6.98
C THR A 71 -1.02 -6.89 -7.62
N ASN A 72 -0.62 -7.06 -8.89
CA ASN A 72 -0.75 -8.32 -9.61
C ASN A 72 -2.20 -8.77 -9.79
N ASN A 73 -3.12 -7.81 -9.85
CA ASN A 73 -4.56 -8.07 -9.96
C ASN A 73 -5.12 -8.95 -8.83
N HIS A 74 -4.45 -8.94 -7.68
CA HIS A 74 -4.94 -9.63 -6.49
C HIS A 74 -5.99 -8.77 -5.80
N LYS A 75 -7.11 -9.38 -5.44
CA LYS A 75 -8.21 -8.67 -4.78
C LYS A 75 -8.38 -9.18 -3.36
N PRO A 76 -8.52 -8.29 -2.40
CA PRO A 76 -8.71 -8.70 -1.01
C PRO A 76 -10.07 -9.36 -0.81
N ALA A 77 -10.11 -10.34 0.09
CA ALA A 77 -11.36 -10.97 0.48
C ALA A 77 -12.24 -10.01 1.29
N THR A 78 -13.53 -10.30 1.35
CA THR A 78 -14.50 -9.48 2.07
C THR A 78 -14.08 -9.25 3.53
N LYS A 79 -13.52 -10.26 4.19
CA LYS A 79 -13.05 -10.13 5.58
C LYS A 79 -11.95 -9.08 5.71
N VAL A 80 -11.06 -9.00 4.73
CA VAL A 80 -9.99 -8.00 4.73
C VAL A 80 -10.57 -6.61 4.52
N ILE A 81 -11.50 -6.48 3.59
CA ILE A 81 -12.18 -5.20 3.31
C ILE A 81 -12.91 -4.70 4.56
N ASP A 82 -13.65 -5.58 5.22
CA ASP A 82 -14.41 -5.22 6.43
C ASP A 82 -13.48 -4.79 7.56
N ARG A 83 -12.38 -5.52 7.76
CA ARG A 83 -11.42 -5.18 8.80
C ARG A 83 -10.72 -3.86 8.52
N ALA A 84 -10.37 -3.63 7.25
CA ALA A 84 -9.75 -2.37 6.85
C ALA A 84 -10.68 -1.19 7.11
N ARG A 85 -11.97 -1.36 6.86
CA ARG A 85 -12.97 -0.33 7.15
C ARG A 85 -13.00 0.00 8.64
N GLU A 86 -12.97 -1.01 9.49
CA GLU A 86 -12.95 -0.82 10.95
C GLU A 86 -11.71 -0.07 11.40
N LEU A 87 -10.56 -0.34 10.77
CA LEU A 87 -9.29 0.29 11.10
C LEU A 87 -9.05 1.60 10.34
N GLU A 88 -9.99 2.00 9.49
CA GLU A 88 -9.90 3.19 8.63
C GLU A 88 -8.67 3.15 7.73
N ILE A 89 -8.41 1.99 7.14
CA ILE A 89 -7.32 1.78 6.19
C ILE A 89 -7.91 1.78 4.78
N ASP A 90 -7.31 2.56 3.88
CA ASP A 90 -7.73 2.62 2.48
C ASP A 90 -7.15 1.43 1.72
N LEU A 91 -8.00 0.70 0.99
CA LEU A 91 -7.58 -0.43 0.17
C LEU A 91 -7.70 -0.06 -1.31
N ILE A 92 -6.63 -0.32 -2.05
CA ILE A 92 -6.54 -0.04 -3.49
C ILE A 92 -6.07 -1.33 -4.18
N THR A 93 -6.53 -1.56 -5.40
CA THR A 93 -6.08 -2.69 -6.21
C THR A 93 -5.54 -2.19 -7.53
N THR A 94 -4.58 -2.90 -8.11
CA THR A 94 -4.07 -2.61 -9.44
C THR A 94 -3.71 -3.89 -10.17
N GLN A 95 -3.79 -3.86 -11.50
CA GLN A 95 -3.39 -4.99 -12.34
C GLN A 95 -1.88 -5.01 -12.56
N LEU A 96 -1.17 -3.92 -12.27
CA LEU A 96 0.27 -3.85 -12.43
C LEU A 96 0.97 -4.78 -11.45
N THR A 97 2.18 -5.21 -11.81
CA THR A 97 3.00 -6.04 -10.93
C THR A 97 3.64 -5.20 -9.83
N LEU A 98 4.13 -5.88 -8.81
CA LEU A 98 4.83 -5.23 -7.70
C LEU A 98 6.02 -4.40 -8.21
N GLU A 99 6.79 -4.96 -9.13
CA GLU A 99 7.96 -4.30 -9.73
C GLU A 99 7.55 -3.08 -10.55
N GLU A 100 6.46 -3.19 -11.32
CA GLU A 100 5.97 -2.06 -12.13
C GLU A 100 5.54 -0.89 -11.26
N VAL A 101 4.79 -1.17 -10.18
CA VAL A 101 4.36 -0.14 -9.25
C VAL A 101 5.57 0.52 -8.58
N HIS A 102 6.53 -0.30 -8.14
CA HIS A 102 7.76 0.21 -7.52
C HIS A 102 8.49 1.18 -8.46
N ARG A 103 8.65 0.79 -9.72
CA ARG A 103 9.32 1.61 -10.72
C ARG A 103 8.59 2.93 -10.95
N LEU A 104 7.26 2.88 -11.07
CA LEU A 104 6.45 4.08 -11.29
C LEU A 104 6.50 5.04 -10.10
N LEU A 105 6.44 4.51 -8.88
CA LEU A 105 6.54 5.34 -7.69
C LEU A 105 7.89 6.03 -7.59
N LYS A 106 8.97 5.32 -7.90
CA LYS A 106 10.30 5.91 -7.92
C LYS A 106 10.42 7.00 -8.96
N ALA A 107 9.85 6.79 -10.15
CA ALA A 107 9.91 7.75 -11.24
C ALA A 107 9.14 9.04 -10.92
N GLU A 108 7.98 8.93 -10.27
CA GLU A 108 7.07 10.06 -10.08
C GLU A 108 7.17 10.71 -8.71
N PHE A 109 7.53 9.96 -7.67
CA PHE A 109 7.42 10.43 -6.29
C PHE A 109 8.70 10.39 -5.46
N SER A 110 9.85 10.10 -6.07
CA SER A 110 11.11 9.94 -5.31
C SER A 110 11.51 11.21 -4.56
N SER A 111 11.05 12.38 -4.98
CA SER A 111 11.38 13.65 -4.32
C SER A 111 10.37 14.04 -3.23
N THR A 112 9.20 13.40 -3.19
CA THR A 112 8.12 13.77 -2.25
C THR A 112 7.68 12.63 -1.35
N LEU A 113 8.19 11.41 -1.59
CA LEU A 113 7.78 10.21 -0.87
C LEU A 113 9.01 9.38 -0.56
N GLU A 114 9.15 8.97 0.70
CA GLU A 114 10.18 8.00 1.05
C GLU A 114 9.72 6.62 0.56
N ILE A 115 10.53 5.98 -0.28
CA ILE A 115 10.19 4.68 -0.86
C ILE A 115 11.19 3.65 -0.37
N LYS A 116 10.69 2.63 0.32
CA LYS A 116 11.47 1.51 0.82
C LYS A 116 10.97 0.24 0.13
N ALA A 117 11.87 -0.61 -0.29
CA ALA A 117 11.50 -1.83 -1.00
C ALA A 117 12.25 -3.04 -0.46
N ARG A 118 11.55 -4.16 -0.41
CA ARG A 118 12.09 -5.47 -0.07
C ARG A 118 11.64 -6.45 -1.14
N LEU A 119 12.17 -6.29 -2.34
CA LEU A 119 11.85 -7.17 -3.47
C LEU A 119 12.78 -8.36 -3.44
N GLN A 120 12.19 -9.54 -3.58
CA GLN A 120 12.95 -10.79 -3.57
C GLN A 120 13.66 -10.96 -4.91
N PRO A 121 14.98 -11.15 -4.94
CA PRO A 121 15.67 -11.49 -6.19
C PRO A 121 15.34 -12.93 -6.59
N HIS A 122 15.30 -13.16 -7.86
CA HIS A 122 15.07 -14.50 -8.42
C HIS A 122 16.33 -15.04 -9.00
#